data_be9a7a473fba3029e54fc263b8b8ea95
#
_entry.id   be9a7a473fba3029e54fc263b8b8ea95
#
_cell.length_a   1.000
_cell.length_b   1.000
_cell.length_c   1.000
_cell.angle_alpha   90.00
_cell.angle_beta   90.00
_cell.angle_gamma   90.00
#
_symmetry.space_group_name_H-M   'P 1'
#
loop_
_entity.id
_entity.type
_entity.pdbx_description
1 polymer ?
#
loop_
_entity_poly.entity_id
_entity_poly.type
_entity_poly.pdbx_seq_one_letter_code
_entity_poly.pdbx_strand_id
1 'polypeptide(L)'
;MPFSRALNAGLRRAMTENDRVLLMGEDIGRLGGVFRVTEGLQAEFGEQRVLDTPLAESGIVGTAIGLAMGGFRPVCEIQFDGFVFPAFDQITSQLAKITNRHEGAISMPVVIRIPYGGHIGAVEHHQESPEVYFTHTPGLRVVSPSTPNDAYWMIQDAIASADPVIFLEPKSRYWQKGEVDSSARALPLHTSRLVRRGTDVTLVGHGAMVATLLQAAALAESEGTSCEVVDLRSLSPVDYGPILDSVRRTGRMVYAQEAPGFSSLGSEIAATVMEKAFYALEAPVLRVSGFDAPFPPAKLEGAFLPDADRILEAVDRTMAY
;
A
#
# COMPACT_ATOMS: atom_id res chain seq x y z
N MET A 1 -6.63 1.94 18.15
CA MET A 1 -5.50 1.00 18.35
C MET A 1 -4.34 1.35 17.42
N PRO A 2 -3.09 0.84 17.64
CA PRO A 2 -2.00 0.99 16.68
C PRO A 2 -2.28 0.27 15.35
N PHE A 3 -1.70 0.74 14.25
CA PHE A 3 -1.87 0.15 12.92
C PHE A 3 -1.47 -1.34 12.87
N SER A 4 -0.31 -1.72 13.46
CA SER A 4 0.11 -3.12 13.55
C SER A 4 -0.88 -4.00 14.31
N ARG A 5 -1.51 -3.47 15.36
CA ARG A 5 -2.54 -4.19 16.11
C ARG A 5 -3.87 -4.27 15.36
N ALA A 6 -4.17 -3.30 14.52
CA ALA A 6 -5.33 -3.36 13.63
C ALA A 6 -5.16 -4.45 12.56
N LEU A 7 -3.96 -4.58 11.97
CA LEU A 7 -3.61 -5.71 11.09
C LEU A 7 -3.75 -7.05 11.81
N ASN A 8 -3.15 -7.19 13.02
CA ASN A 8 -3.27 -8.39 13.82
C ASN A 8 -4.73 -8.77 14.08
N ALA A 9 -5.57 -7.79 14.45
CA ALA A 9 -6.98 -8.03 14.70
C ALA A 9 -7.74 -8.43 13.40
N GLY A 10 -7.39 -7.85 12.27
CA GLY A 10 -7.95 -8.23 10.96
C GLY A 10 -7.57 -9.65 10.54
N LEU A 11 -6.29 -10.02 10.70
CA LEU A 11 -5.81 -11.40 10.46
C LEU A 11 -6.50 -12.40 11.37
N ARG A 12 -6.57 -12.09 12.69
CA ARG A 12 -7.27 -12.94 13.67
C ARG A 12 -8.72 -13.19 13.28
N ARG A 13 -9.44 -12.14 12.90
CA ARG A 13 -10.83 -12.27 12.47
C ARG A 13 -10.96 -13.13 11.22
N ALA A 14 -10.15 -12.91 10.20
CA ALA A 14 -10.17 -13.71 8.98
C ALA A 14 -9.87 -15.20 9.26
N MET A 15 -8.92 -15.49 10.15
CA MET A 15 -8.59 -16.87 10.56
C MET A 15 -9.69 -17.53 11.41
N THR A 16 -10.41 -16.74 12.22
CA THR A 16 -11.56 -17.23 13.00
C THR A 16 -12.75 -17.55 12.12
N GLU A 17 -13.01 -16.71 11.11
CA GLU A 17 -14.15 -16.87 10.21
C GLU A 17 -13.91 -17.92 9.10
N ASN A 18 -12.63 -18.27 8.83
CA ASN A 18 -12.29 -19.22 7.76
C ASN A 18 -11.07 -20.08 8.14
N ASP A 19 -11.27 -21.37 8.29
CA ASP A 19 -10.25 -22.35 8.66
C ASP A 19 -9.24 -22.65 7.52
N ARG A 20 -9.52 -22.22 6.29
CA ARG A 20 -8.60 -22.30 5.15
C ARG A 20 -7.56 -21.20 5.10
N VAL A 21 -7.65 -20.15 5.94
CA VAL A 21 -6.66 -19.10 6.03
C VAL A 21 -5.44 -19.60 6.77
N LEU A 22 -4.26 -19.49 6.13
CA LEU A 22 -2.96 -19.86 6.68
C LEU A 22 -2.03 -18.65 6.64
N LEU A 23 -1.26 -18.43 7.71
CA LEU A 23 -0.19 -17.46 7.72
C LEU A 23 1.15 -18.19 7.56
N MET A 24 2.06 -17.66 6.75
CA MET A 24 3.38 -18.23 6.55
C MET A 24 4.42 -17.14 6.29
N GLY A 25 5.61 -17.34 6.81
CA GLY A 25 6.72 -16.39 6.71
C GLY A 25 7.79 -16.67 7.75
N GLU A 26 8.82 -15.87 7.74
CA GLU A 26 9.96 -16.01 8.65
C GLU A 26 9.65 -15.34 9.99
N ASP A 27 9.88 -16.06 11.09
CA ASP A 27 9.69 -15.58 12.47
C ASP A 27 8.26 -15.11 12.81
N ILE A 28 7.27 -15.45 12.02
CA ILE A 28 5.87 -15.01 12.22
C ILE A 28 5.12 -15.80 13.30
N GLY A 29 5.61 -16.97 13.66
CA GLY A 29 5.00 -17.86 14.63
C GLY A 29 5.22 -17.40 16.07
N ARG A 30 6.11 -18.06 16.79
CA ARG A 30 6.37 -17.79 18.22
C ARG A 30 6.85 -16.34 18.46
N LEU A 31 7.67 -15.79 17.59
CA LEU A 31 8.17 -14.41 17.68
C LEU A 31 7.08 -13.38 17.37
N GLY A 32 6.15 -13.70 16.47
CA GLY A 32 5.07 -12.79 16.06
C GLY A 32 5.46 -11.78 15.00
N GLY A 33 6.50 -12.09 14.21
CA GLY A 33 7.06 -11.22 13.16
C GLY A 33 7.95 -10.11 13.71
N VAL A 34 8.76 -9.51 12.83
CA VAL A 34 9.69 -8.41 13.17
C VAL A 34 8.93 -7.22 13.76
N PHE A 35 7.80 -6.87 13.18
CA PHE A 35 6.94 -5.75 13.60
C PHE A 35 5.78 -6.17 14.51
N ARG A 36 5.77 -7.41 15.02
CA ARG A 36 4.77 -7.96 15.94
C ARG A 36 3.34 -7.97 15.37
N VAL A 37 3.21 -8.02 14.06
CA VAL A 37 1.89 -8.04 13.41
C VAL A 37 1.18 -9.38 13.65
N THR A 38 1.92 -10.51 13.73
CA THR A 38 1.35 -11.84 13.97
C THR A 38 1.45 -12.32 15.42
N GLU A 39 1.83 -11.43 16.34
CA GLU A 39 2.01 -11.77 17.76
C GLU A 39 0.75 -12.41 18.35
N GLY A 40 0.95 -13.58 19.00
CA GLY A 40 -0.10 -14.35 19.67
C GLY A 40 -0.95 -15.22 18.74
N LEU A 41 -0.88 -15.06 17.42
CA LEU A 41 -1.73 -15.83 16.49
C LEU A 41 -1.35 -17.32 16.46
N GLN A 42 -0.05 -17.67 16.53
CA GLN A 42 0.34 -19.08 16.58
C GLN A 42 -0.13 -19.77 17.85
N ALA A 43 -0.09 -19.08 18.99
CA ALA A 43 -0.60 -19.65 20.25
C ALA A 43 -2.12 -19.89 20.22
N GLU A 44 -2.87 -19.09 19.45
CA GLU A 44 -4.32 -19.18 19.33
C GLU A 44 -4.77 -20.20 18.26
N PHE A 45 -4.12 -20.23 17.08
CA PHE A 45 -4.52 -21.02 15.93
C PHE A 45 -3.64 -22.27 15.67
N GLY A 46 -2.52 -22.39 16.35
CA GLY A 46 -1.58 -23.52 16.23
C GLY A 46 -0.55 -23.34 15.10
N GLU A 47 0.51 -24.16 15.20
CA GLU A 47 1.67 -24.13 14.29
C GLU A 47 1.30 -24.56 12.85
N GLN A 48 0.23 -25.33 12.68
CA GLN A 48 -0.25 -25.75 11.35
C GLN A 48 -0.99 -24.64 10.59
N ARG A 49 -1.38 -23.56 11.27
CA ARG A 49 -2.07 -22.43 10.66
C ARG A 49 -1.27 -21.14 10.68
N VAL A 50 -0.23 -21.04 11.52
CA VAL A 50 0.75 -19.96 11.54
C VAL A 50 2.13 -20.61 11.49
N LEU A 51 2.69 -20.65 10.29
CA LEU A 51 3.88 -21.44 9.97
C LEU A 51 5.13 -20.55 9.94
N ASP A 52 6.10 -20.83 10.79
CA ASP A 52 7.46 -20.34 10.61
C ASP A 52 8.11 -21.10 9.45
N THR A 53 8.61 -20.38 8.46
CA THR A 53 9.28 -20.95 7.30
C THR A 53 10.78 -20.80 7.40
N PRO A 54 11.57 -21.63 6.68
CA PRO A 54 12.95 -21.31 6.40
C PRO A 54 13.08 -19.97 5.67
N LEU A 55 14.27 -19.33 5.76
CA LEU A 55 14.65 -18.13 5.03
C LEU A 55 14.81 -18.47 3.54
N ALA A 56 13.70 -18.42 2.79
CA ALA A 56 13.64 -18.73 1.37
C ALA A 56 12.36 -18.16 0.75
N GLU A 57 12.32 -16.87 0.43
CA GLU A 57 11.11 -16.17 0.00
C GLU A 57 10.50 -16.75 -1.29
N SER A 58 11.34 -17.23 -2.23
CA SER A 58 10.87 -17.97 -3.39
C SER A 58 10.14 -19.26 -3.02
N GLY A 59 10.64 -19.97 -1.99
CA GLY A 59 10.00 -21.16 -1.43
C GLY A 59 8.69 -20.83 -0.73
N ILE A 60 8.64 -19.72 0.03
CA ILE A 60 7.42 -19.24 0.70
C ILE A 60 6.32 -18.99 -0.35
N VAL A 61 6.60 -18.17 -1.35
CA VAL A 61 5.59 -17.84 -2.38
C VAL A 61 5.25 -19.05 -3.24
N GLY A 62 6.24 -19.86 -3.62
CA GLY A 62 5.99 -21.10 -4.39
C GLY A 62 5.10 -22.10 -3.63
N THR A 63 5.30 -22.25 -2.33
CA THR A 63 4.46 -23.09 -1.46
C THR A 63 3.05 -22.50 -1.36
N ALA A 64 2.92 -21.18 -1.21
CA ALA A 64 1.62 -20.51 -1.15
C ALA A 64 0.79 -20.73 -2.43
N ILE A 65 1.43 -20.71 -3.60
CA ILE A 65 0.76 -21.05 -4.88
C ILE A 65 0.16 -22.45 -4.81
N GLY A 66 0.95 -23.44 -4.38
CA GLY A 66 0.47 -24.83 -4.24
C GLY A 66 -0.66 -24.96 -3.22
N LEU A 67 -0.56 -24.28 -2.09
CA LEU A 67 -1.63 -24.25 -1.07
C LEU A 67 -2.93 -23.61 -1.61
N ALA A 68 -2.81 -22.52 -2.37
CA ALA A 68 -3.96 -21.88 -3.00
C ALA A 68 -4.65 -22.81 -4.01
N MET A 69 -3.88 -23.56 -4.83
CA MET A 69 -4.42 -24.59 -5.72
C MET A 69 -5.09 -25.74 -4.94
N GLY A 70 -4.64 -26.01 -3.70
CA GLY A 70 -5.25 -26.96 -2.76
C GLY A 70 -6.49 -26.41 -2.02
N GLY A 71 -6.93 -25.20 -2.33
CA GLY A 71 -8.13 -24.57 -1.75
C GLY A 71 -7.91 -23.84 -0.45
N PHE A 72 -6.64 -23.58 -0.05
CA PHE A 72 -6.31 -22.72 1.08
C PHE A 72 -6.24 -21.24 0.66
N ARG A 73 -6.17 -20.35 1.65
CA ARG A 73 -6.00 -18.91 1.50
C ARG A 73 -4.72 -18.48 2.23
N PRO A 74 -3.54 -18.68 1.62
CA PRO A 74 -2.29 -18.35 2.27
C PRO A 74 -2.06 -16.83 2.30
N VAL A 75 -1.57 -16.37 3.43
CA VAL A 75 -1.07 -15.01 3.67
C VAL A 75 0.42 -15.12 3.97
N CYS A 76 1.25 -14.70 3.02
CA CYS A 76 2.69 -14.69 3.17
C CYS A 76 3.15 -13.36 3.79
N GLU A 77 4.07 -13.39 4.73
CA GLU A 77 4.83 -12.22 5.17
C GLU A 77 6.23 -12.28 4.56
N ILE A 78 6.63 -11.23 3.87
CA ILE A 78 8.00 -10.94 3.50
C ILE A 78 8.49 -9.92 4.53
N GLN A 79 9.63 -10.16 5.20
CA GLN A 79 10.05 -9.35 6.35
C GLN A 79 10.30 -7.87 6.01
N PHE A 80 10.88 -7.59 4.84
CA PHE A 80 11.18 -6.25 4.34
C PHE A 80 11.06 -6.20 2.80
N ASP A 81 10.85 -5.00 2.28
CA ASP A 81 10.68 -4.71 0.86
C ASP A 81 11.79 -5.29 -0.02
N GLY A 82 13.05 -5.15 0.37
CA GLY A 82 14.19 -5.66 -0.41
C GLY A 82 14.27 -7.19 -0.46
N PHE A 83 13.65 -7.87 0.49
CA PHE A 83 13.64 -9.35 0.53
C PHE A 83 12.57 -9.98 -0.36
N VAL A 84 11.75 -9.18 -1.02
CA VAL A 84 10.78 -9.69 -2.00
C VAL A 84 11.44 -10.14 -3.31
N PHE A 85 12.60 -9.61 -3.65
CA PHE A 85 13.24 -9.87 -4.95
C PHE A 85 13.62 -11.34 -5.19
N PRO A 86 14.08 -12.15 -4.22
CA PRO A 86 14.23 -13.59 -4.40
C PRO A 86 12.95 -14.32 -4.80
N ALA A 87 11.79 -13.81 -4.40
CA ALA A 87 10.47 -14.36 -4.77
C ALA A 87 9.84 -13.69 -6.00
N PHE A 88 10.49 -12.71 -6.62
CA PHE A 88 9.91 -11.89 -7.68
C PHE A 88 9.41 -12.72 -8.86
N ASP A 89 10.19 -13.71 -9.30
CA ASP A 89 9.76 -14.64 -10.37
C ASP A 89 8.48 -15.40 -9.98
N GLN A 90 8.41 -15.92 -8.76
CA GLN A 90 7.23 -16.65 -8.28
C GLN A 90 5.98 -15.75 -8.27
N ILE A 91 6.15 -14.46 -7.95
CA ILE A 91 5.06 -13.48 -7.91
C ILE A 91 4.64 -13.10 -9.32
N THR A 92 5.58 -12.64 -10.15
CA THR A 92 5.27 -12.00 -11.44
C THR A 92 5.08 -12.99 -12.58
N SER A 93 5.84 -14.09 -12.61
CA SER A 93 5.79 -15.07 -13.70
C SER A 93 4.83 -16.22 -13.42
N GLN A 94 4.59 -16.56 -12.14
CA GLN A 94 3.73 -17.67 -11.77
C GLN A 94 2.40 -17.18 -11.17
N LEU A 95 2.41 -16.66 -9.93
CA LEU A 95 1.21 -16.29 -9.19
C LEU A 95 0.29 -15.36 -9.99
N ALA A 96 0.82 -14.29 -10.56
CA ALA A 96 0.07 -13.33 -11.36
C ALA A 96 -0.57 -13.91 -12.63
N LYS A 97 -0.06 -15.03 -13.16
CA LYS A 97 -0.45 -15.55 -14.48
C LYS A 97 -1.28 -16.83 -14.45
N ILE A 98 -1.29 -17.56 -13.34
CA ILE A 98 -1.96 -18.87 -13.24
C ILE A 98 -3.44 -18.79 -13.59
N THR A 99 -4.18 -17.83 -13.03
CA THR A 99 -5.61 -17.67 -13.33
C THR A 99 -5.87 -17.48 -14.82
N ASN A 100 -5.06 -16.64 -15.48
CA ASN A 100 -5.19 -16.39 -16.93
C ASN A 100 -4.78 -17.62 -17.76
N ARG A 101 -3.69 -18.31 -17.39
CA ARG A 101 -3.24 -19.55 -18.09
C ARG A 101 -4.28 -20.65 -18.06
N HIS A 102 -5.12 -20.69 -17.03
CA HIS A 102 -6.15 -21.68 -16.85
C HIS A 102 -7.57 -21.13 -17.17
N GLU A 103 -7.64 -20.03 -17.93
CA GLU A 103 -8.89 -19.45 -18.42
C GLU A 103 -9.93 -19.17 -17.30
N GLY A 104 -9.43 -18.82 -16.11
CA GLY A 104 -10.26 -18.54 -14.93
C GLY A 104 -10.68 -19.77 -14.11
N ALA A 105 -10.33 -21.00 -14.55
CA ALA A 105 -10.71 -22.22 -13.83
C ALA A 105 -10.00 -22.37 -12.46
N ILE A 106 -8.86 -21.69 -12.28
CA ILE A 106 -8.09 -21.70 -11.03
C ILE A 106 -7.99 -20.28 -10.52
N SER A 107 -8.50 -20.02 -9.32
CA SER A 107 -8.28 -18.76 -8.60
C SER A 107 -7.01 -18.84 -7.74
N MET A 108 -6.37 -17.69 -7.51
CA MET A 108 -5.14 -17.60 -6.72
C MET A 108 -5.33 -16.64 -5.52
N PRO A 109 -6.08 -17.07 -4.48
CA PRO A 109 -6.36 -16.25 -3.30
C PRO A 109 -5.14 -16.18 -2.36
N VAL A 110 -4.05 -15.61 -2.83
CA VAL A 110 -2.79 -15.44 -2.08
C VAL A 110 -2.61 -13.97 -1.73
N VAL A 111 -2.34 -13.69 -0.46
CA VAL A 111 -1.94 -12.36 -0.01
C VAL A 111 -0.45 -12.37 0.29
N ILE A 112 0.29 -11.41 -0.26
CA ILE A 112 1.70 -11.19 0.07
C ILE A 112 1.80 -9.86 0.78
N ARG A 113 2.08 -9.89 2.07
CA ARG A 113 2.30 -8.73 2.93
C ARG A 113 3.76 -8.32 2.85
N ILE A 114 4.01 -7.05 2.59
CA ILE A 114 5.35 -6.50 2.43
C ILE A 114 5.43 -5.19 3.22
N PRO A 115 6.17 -5.14 4.34
CA PRO A 115 6.55 -3.88 4.97
C PRO A 115 7.43 -3.07 4.02
N TYR A 116 7.09 -1.80 3.75
CA TYR A 116 7.80 -0.96 2.78
C TYR A 116 7.94 0.50 3.27
N GLY A 117 8.72 1.30 2.52
CA GLY A 117 8.90 2.71 2.75
C GLY A 117 9.91 3.03 3.86
N GLY A 118 10.18 4.31 4.04
CA GLY A 118 11.18 4.82 4.97
C GLY A 118 10.73 4.96 6.42
N HIS A 119 11.41 5.87 7.15
CA HIS A 119 11.16 6.29 8.52
C HIS A 119 11.49 5.26 9.62
N ILE A 120 12.37 4.31 9.34
CA ILE A 120 12.88 3.37 10.37
C ILE A 120 14.39 3.47 10.58
N GLY A 121 15.09 4.33 9.80
CA GLY A 121 16.53 4.56 9.95
C GLY A 121 17.40 3.35 9.58
N ALA A 122 16.93 2.50 8.67
CA ALA A 122 17.65 1.32 8.22
C ALA A 122 18.50 1.59 6.96
N VAL A 123 18.96 0.55 6.27
CA VAL A 123 19.67 0.62 5.00
C VAL A 123 18.68 0.45 3.82
N GLU A 124 19.13 0.67 2.58
CA GLU A 124 18.31 0.73 1.37
C GLU A 124 17.35 -0.45 1.20
N HIS A 125 17.83 -1.71 1.33
CA HIS A 125 16.99 -2.91 1.15
C HIS A 125 16.01 -3.18 2.30
N HIS A 126 15.84 -2.21 3.20
CA HIS A 126 14.82 -2.22 4.25
C HIS A 126 13.91 -0.99 4.20
N GLN A 127 14.05 -0.10 3.22
CA GLN A 127 13.38 1.20 3.20
C GLN A 127 12.90 1.67 1.82
N GLU A 128 13.01 0.84 0.80
CA GLU A 128 12.55 1.20 -0.53
C GLU A 128 11.03 1.05 -0.68
N SER A 129 10.50 1.58 -1.78
CA SER A 129 9.07 1.59 -2.12
C SER A 129 8.87 0.88 -3.46
N PRO A 130 8.60 -0.45 -3.43
CA PRO A 130 8.64 -1.33 -4.61
C PRO A 130 7.30 -1.40 -5.36
N GLU A 131 6.32 -0.54 -5.09
CA GLU A 131 4.96 -0.65 -5.61
C GLU A 131 4.89 -0.75 -7.13
N VAL A 132 5.78 -0.06 -7.86
CA VAL A 132 5.75 -0.01 -9.32
C VAL A 132 6.01 -1.38 -9.97
N TYR A 133 6.83 -2.22 -9.37
CA TYR A 133 7.10 -3.56 -9.89
C TYR A 133 5.84 -4.43 -9.90
N PHE A 134 4.98 -4.24 -8.94
CA PHE A 134 3.75 -5.01 -8.79
C PHE A 134 2.56 -4.37 -9.51
N THR A 135 2.45 -3.04 -9.50
CA THR A 135 1.38 -2.32 -10.22
C THR A 135 1.53 -2.49 -11.73
N HIS A 136 2.77 -2.63 -12.23
CA HIS A 136 3.06 -2.90 -13.64
C HIS A 136 2.88 -4.38 -14.02
N THR A 137 2.54 -5.27 -13.08
CA THR A 137 2.38 -6.72 -13.34
C THR A 137 0.90 -7.08 -13.48
N PRO A 138 0.36 -7.27 -14.72
CA PRO A 138 -1.02 -7.69 -14.92
C PRO A 138 -1.32 -9.03 -14.24
N GLY A 139 -2.44 -9.09 -13.53
CA GLY A 139 -2.88 -10.25 -12.75
C GLY A 139 -2.68 -10.09 -11.24
N LEU A 140 -1.92 -9.08 -10.79
CA LEU A 140 -1.82 -8.72 -9.37
C LEU A 140 -2.79 -7.59 -9.01
N ARG A 141 -3.29 -7.64 -7.78
CA ARG A 141 -3.91 -6.50 -7.10
C ARG A 141 -2.88 -5.92 -6.13
N VAL A 142 -2.81 -4.60 -6.02
CA VAL A 142 -1.84 -3.93 -5.15
C VAL A 142 -2.56 -2.91 -4.29
N VAL A 143 -2.41 -2.98 -2.98
CA VAL A 143 -3.07 -2.08 -2.03
C VAL A 143 -2.10 -1.61 -0.96
N SER A 144 -2.35 -0.41 -0.41
CA SER A 144 -1.58 0.15 0.70
C SER A 144 -2.50 0.93 1.64
N PRO A 145 -2.85 0.40 2.80
CA PRO A 145 -3.66 1.12 3.79
C PRO A 145 -2.90 2.30 4.40
N SER A 146 -3.60 3.39 4.71
CA SER A 146 -3.04 4.60 5.33
C SER A 146 -3.42 4.75 6.80
N THR A 147 -4.48 4.06 7.26
CA THR A 147 -5.04 4.18 8.62
C THR A 147 -5.20 2.82 9.29
N PRO A 148 -5.27 2.78 10.65
CA PRO A 148 -5.58 1.53 11.35
C PRO A 148 -6.93 0.90 10.94
N ASN A 149 -7.96 1.70 10.64
CA ASN A 149 -9.23 1.17 10.17
C ASN A 149 -9.12 0.52 8.79
N ASP A 150 -8.37 1.14 7.87
CA ASP A 150 -8.08 0.52 6.58
C ASP A 150 -7.25 -0.76 6.74
N ALA A 151 -6.22 -0.75 7.58
CA ALA A 151 -5.40 -1.92 7.87
C ALA A 151 -6.25 -3.11 8.34
N TYR A 152 -7.21 -2.86 9.24
CA TYR A 152 -8.11 -3.88 9.77
C TYR A 152 -9.03 -4.46 8.69
N TRP A 153 -9.67 -3.63 7.88
CA TRP A 153 -10.66 -4.09 6.91
C TRP A 153 -10.04 -4.55 5.59
N MET A 154 -9.04 -3.82 5.07
CA MET A 154 -8.43 -4.17 3.80
C MET A 154 -7.68 -5.50 3.83
N ILE A 155 -7.09 -5.90 4.97
CA ILE A 155 -6.43 -7.22 5.05
C ILE A 155 -7.46 -8.36 4.99
N GLN A 156 -8.64 -8.20 5.58
CA GLN A 156 -9.73 -9.18 5.49
C GLN A 156 -10.27 -9.26 4.06
N ASP A 157 -10.46 -8.10 3.40
CA ASP A 157 -10.90 -8.04 2.00
C ASP A 157 -9.87 -8.65 1.04
N ALA A 158 -8.59 -8.42 1.28
CA ALA A 158 -7.51 -9.03 0.52
C ALA A 158 -7.52 -10.56 0.65
N ILE A 159 -7.71 -11.08 1.86
CA ILE A 159 -7.82 -12.52 2.13
C ILE A 159 -9.08 -13.11 1.46
N ALA A 160 -10.18 -12.36 1.41
CA ALA A 160 -11.42 -12.80 0.76
C ALA A 160 -11.35 -12.73 -0.78
N SER A 161 -10.39 -12.00 -1.35
CA SER A 161 -10.21 -11.89 -2.81
C SER A 161 -9.98 -13.26 -3.47
N ALA A 162 -10.45 -13.41 -4.70
CA ALA A 162 -10.11 -14.56 -5.56
C ALA A 162 -8.79 -14.33 -6.33
N ASP A 163 -8.37 -13.08 -6.47
CA ASP A 163 -7.14 -12.67 -7.14
C ASP A 163 -5.99 -12.51 -6.13
N PRO A 164 -4.73 -12.66 -6.56
CA PRO A 164 -3.58 -12.42 -5.70
C PRO A 164 -3.44 -10.94 -5.35
N VAL A 165 -3.16 -10.67 -4.08
CA VAL A 165 -3.04 -9.31 -3.54
C VAL A 165 -1.65 -9.08 -2.96
N ILE A 166 -0.96 -8.07 -3.45
CA ILE A 166 0.22 -7.49 -2.81
C ILE A 166 -0.28 -6.43 -1.81
N PHE A 167 -0.05 -6.68 -0.54
CA PHE A 167 -0.49 -5.84 0.56
C PHE A 167 0.71 -5.10 1.13
N LEU A 168 0.88 -3.86 0.69
CA LEU A 168 2.01 -3.01 1.06
C LEU A 168 1.74 -2.31 2.39
N GLU A 169 2.56 -2.60 3.40
CA GLU A 169 2.42 -2.08 4.76
C GLU A 169 3.41 -0.94 5.00
N PRO A 170 2.98 0.33 5.06
CA PRO A 170 3.89 1.44 5.30
C PRO A 170 4.48 1.36 6.71
N LYS A 171 5.78 1.09 6.83
CA LYS A 171 6.47 0.83 8.10
C LYS A 171 6.34 1.96 9.11
N SER A 172 6.40 3.20 8.67
CA SER A 172 6.22 4.39 9.52
C SER A 172 4.85 4.45 10.20
N ARG A 173 3.87 3.69 9.70
CA ARG A 173 2.49 3.68 10.23
C ARG A 173 2.27 2.64 11.32
N TYR A 174 3.11 1.64 11.50
CA TYR A 174 2.89 0.53 12.43
C TYR A 174 2.54 0.96 13.86
N TRP A 175 3.17 2.02 14.34
CA TRP A 175 2.94 2.55 15.71
C TRP A 175 1.89 3.65 15.77
N GLN A 176 1.41 4.13 14.62
CA GLN A 176 0.39 5.16 14.60
C GLN A 176 -0.92 4.62 15.14
N LYS A 177 -1.49 5.36 16.08
CA LYS A 177 -2.80 5.06 16.68
C LYS A 177 -3.92 5.71 15.85
N GLY A 178 -5.06 5.02 15.79
CA GLY A 178 -6.30 5.53 15.22
C GLY A 178 -7.49 4.71 15.69
N GLU A 179 -8.68 5.19 15.37
CA GLU A 179 -9.92 4.48 15.62
C GLU A 179 -10.05 3.31 14.64
N VAL A 180 -10.67 2.22 15.12
CA VAL A 180 -11.05 1.07 14.30
C VAL A 180 -12.49 0.73 14.65
N ASP A 181 -13.38 0.90 13.69
CA ASP A 181 -14.75 0.40 13.80
C ASP A 181 -14.81 -1.02 13.23
N SER A 182 -14.87 -2.00 14.13
CA SER A 182 -14.96 -3.42 13.77
C SER A 182 -16.38 -3.87 13.41
N SER A 183 -17.39 -3.01 13.60
CA SER A 183 -18.80 -3.31 13.37
C SER A 183 -19.27 -2.99 11.95
N ALA A 184 -18.63 -2.02 11.30
CA ALA A 184 -19.01 -1.53 9.97
C ALA A 184 -17.83 -1.47 9.01
N ARG A 185 -17.92 -2.18 7.87
CA ARG A 185 -16.95 -2.07 6.78
C ARG A 185 -17.02 -0.67 6.19
N ALA A 186 -15.88 0.03 6.17
CA ALA A 186 -15.81 1.41 5.71
C ALA A 186 -16.00 1.54 4.19
N LEU A 187 -15.14 0.88 3.40
CA LEU A 187 -15.11 0.96 1.94
C LEU A 187 -14.62 -0.38 1.34
N PRO A 188 -15.04 -0.74 0.11
CA PRO A 188 -14.46 -1.85 -0.63
C PRO A 188 -12.94 -1.71 -0.81
N LEU A 189 -12.25 -2.85 -1.03
CA LEU A 189 -10.79 -2.90 -1.13
C LEU A 189 -10.21 -1.94 -2.18
N HIS A 190 -10.82 -1.90 -3.35
CA HIS A 190 -10.34 -1.14 -4.51
C HIS A 190 -11.06 0.21 -4.70
N THR A 191 -11.24 0.94 -3.60
CA THR A 191 -11.91 2.25 -3.63
C THR A 191 -10.98 3.32 -3.06
N SER A 192 -10.74 4.38 -3.83
CA SER A 192 -10.07 5.59 -3.35
C SER A 192 -10.99 6.39 -2.42
N ARG A 193 -10.40 7.17 -1.52
CA ARG A 193 -11.15 7.90 -0.49
C ARG A 193 -10.79 9.38 -0.47
N LEU A 194 -11.81 10.23 -0.54
CA LEU A 194 -11.66 11.64 -0.20
C LEU A 194 -11.53 11.77 1.34
N VAL A 195 -10.35 12.18 1.83
CA VAL A 195 -10.05 12.29 3.26
C VAL A 195 -10.12 13.71 3.81
N ARG A 196 -10.03 14.70 2.92
CA ARG A 196 -10.22 16.13 3.24
C ARG A 196 -10.84 16.83 2.05
N ARG A 197 -11.83 17.69 2.29
CA ARG A 197 -12.40 18.56 1.25
C ARG A 197 -11.55 19.83 1.10
N GLY A 198 -11.50 20.35 -0.13
CA GLY A 198 -10.84 21.59 -0.49
C GLY A 198 -11.30 22.09 -1.87
N THR A 199 -10.89 23.30 -2.24
CA THR A 199 -11.38 23.98 -3.44
C THR A 199 -10.30 24.35 -4.45
N ASP A 200 -9.03 24.43 -4.03
CA ASP A 200 -7.99 25.09 -4.85
C ASP A 200 -7.00 24.09 -5.46
N VAL A 201 -6.58 23.07 -4.72
CA VAL A 201 -5.61 22.06 -5.18
C VAL A 201 -6.01 20.67 -4.72
N THR A 202 -5.95 19.68 -5.61
CA THR A 202 -6.08 18.26 -5.29
C THR A 202 -4.72 17.67 -4.91
N LEU A 203 -4.58 17.15 -3.71
CA LEU A 203 -3.42 16.39 -3.25
C LEU A 203 -3.76 14.89 -3.27
N VAL A 204 -2.93 14.08 -3.92
CA VAL A 204 -3.16 12.64 -4.06
C VAL A 204 -1.95 11.85 -3.58
N GLY A 205 -2.18 10.77 -2.86
CA GLY A 205 -1.12 9.86 -2.42
C GLY A 205 -1.67 8.57 -1.83
N HIS A 206 -0.79 7.77 -1.25
CA HIS A 206 -1.13 6.48 -0.63
C HIS A 206 -0.24 6.18 0.59
N GLY A 207 -0.64 5.21 1.37
CA GLY A 207 0.15 4.71 2.50
C GLY A 207 0.59 5.80 3.46
N ALA A 208 1.89 5.90 3.72
CA ALA A 208 2.47 6.88 4.64
C ALA A 208 2.25 8.33 4.17
N MET A 209 2.27 8.57 2.87
CA MET A 209 2.17 9.92 2.30
C MET A 209 0.84 10.62 2.59
N VAL A 210 -0.24 9.88 2.85
CA VAL A 210 -1.55 10.48 3.17
C VAL A 210 -1.47 11.39 4.40
N ALA A 211 -0.70 11.03 5.42
CA ALA A 211 -0.52 11.88 6.60
C ALA A 211 0.29 13.15 6.28
N THR A 212 1.34 13.02 5.47
CA THR A 212 2.15 14.16 5.03
C THR A 212 1.32 15.13 4.18
N LEU A 213 0.46 14.61 3.29
CA LEU A 213 -0.49 15.39 2.52
C LEU A 213 -1.50 16.13 3.40
N LEU A 214 -2.04 15.49 4.43
CA LEU A 214 -2.95 16.14 5.39
C LEU A 214 -2.25 17.23 6.19
N GLN A 215 -0.99 17.02 6.56
CA GLN A 215 -0.17 18.04 7.23
C GLN A 215 0.06 19.24 6.29
N ALA A 216 0.50 19.00 5.05
CA ALA A 216 0.69 20.05 4.06
C ALA A 216 -0.61 20.83 3.78
N ALA A 217 -1.74 20.11 3.65
CA ALA A 217 -3.05 20.73 3.45
C ALA A 217 -3.48 21.64 4.63
N ALA A 218 -3.13 21.27 5.87
CA ALA A 218 -3.41 22.09 7.04
C ALA A 218 -2.53 23.35 7.09
N LEU A 219 -1.27 23.23 6.68
CA LEU A 219 -0.34 24.38 6.57
C LEU A 219 -0.78 25.32 5.43
N ALA A 220 -1.09 24.79 4.24
CA ALA A 220 -1.58 25.58 3.11
C ALA A 220 -2.85 26.38 3.46
N GLU A 221 -3.77 25.79 4.23
CA GLU A 221 -4.99 26.49 4.68
C GLU A 221 -4.67 27.69 5.56
N SER A 222 -3.63 27.63 6.41
CA SER A 222 -3.20 28.77 7.21
C SER A 222 -2.65 29.92 6.36
N GLU A 223 -2.26 29.64 5.11
CA GLU A 223 -1.77 30.59 4.12
C GLU A 223 -2.84 30.98 3.08
N GLY A 224 -4.07 30.45 3.24
CA GLY A 224 -5.23 30.81 2.42
C GLY A 224 -5.49 29.89 1.22
N THR A 225 -4.76 28.77 1.09
CA THR A 225 -4.97 27.77 0.02
C THR A 225 -5.70 26.53 0.55
N SER A 226 -6.85 26.23 -0.02
CA SER A 226 -7.72 25.12 0.40
C SER A 226 -7.44 23.85 -0.40
N CYS A 227 -6.71 22.89 0.20
CA CYS A 227 -6.34 21.64 -0.44
C CYS A 227 -7.33 20.52 -0.18
N GLU A 228 -7.78 19.86 -1.24
CA GLU A 228 -8.55 18.60 -1.20
C GLU A 228 -7.56 17.41 -1.17
N VAL A 229 -7.77 16.40 -0.30
CA VAL A 229 -6.85 15.27 -0.18
C VAL A 229 -7.55 13.96 -0.51
N VAL A 230 -6.97 13.20 -1.44
CA VAL A 230 -7.44 11.87 -1.87
C VAL A 230 -6.41 10.81 -1.51
N ASP A 231 -6.86 9.80 -0.76
CA ASP A 231 -6.12 8.59 -0.45
C ASP A 231 -6.46 7.49 -1.47
N LEU A 232 -5.47 6.99 -2.19
CA LEU A 232 -5.68 5.96 -3.21
C LEU A 232 -6.13 4.63 -2.63
N ARG A 233 -5.57 4.20 -1.50
CA ARG A 233 -5.78 2.88 -0.88
C ARG A 233 -5.47 1.69 -1.81
N SER A 234 -5.95 1.72 -3.05
CA SER A 234 -5.67 0.73 -4.10
C SER A 234 -4.77 1.32 -5.17
N LEU A 235 -3.66 0.65 -5.45
CA LEU A 235 -2.64 1.08 -6.41
C LEU A 235 -2.77 0.33 -7.75
N SER A 236 -3.40 -0.85 -7.72
CA SER A 236 -3.77 -1.64 -8.92
C SER A 236 -4.97 -2.54 -8.57
N PRO A 237 -6.15 -2.30 -9.15
CA PRO A 237 -6.51 -1.16 -9.99
C PRO A 237 -6.60 0.15 -9.18
N VAL A 238 -6.34 1.28 -9.84
CA VAL A 238 -6.62 2.60 -9.27
C VAL A 238 -8.09 2.96 -9.49
N ASP A 239 -8.76 3.41 -8.42
CA ASP A 239 -10.07 4.05 -8.55
C ASP A 239 -9.89 5.54 -8.85
N TYR A 240 -9.98 5.88 -10.13
CA TYR A 240 -9.80 7.25 -10.62
C TYR A 240 -11.02 8.17 -10.35
N GLY A 241 -12.16 7.63 -9.98
CA GLY A 241 -13.38 8.41 -9.76
C GLY A 241 -13.17 9.63 -8.86
N PRO A 242 -12.77 9.41 -7.57
CA PRO A 242 -12.54 10.52 -6.63
C PRO A 242 -11.45 11.49 -7.07
N ILE A 243 -10.39 11.03 -7.78
CA ILE A 243 -9.31 11.87 -8.28
C ILE A 243 -9.84 12.83 -9.36
N LEU A 244 -10.50 12.27 -10.37
CA LEU A 244 -11.01 13.05 -11.50
C LEU A 244 -12.10 14.04 -11.08
N ASP A 245 -12.97 13.64 -10.15
CA ASP A 245 -13.99 14.52 -9.59
C ASP A 245 -13.37 15.68 -8.79
N SER A 246 -12.31 15.39 -8.03
CA SER A 246 -11.55 16.41 -7.32
C SER A 246 -10.86 17.38 -8.28
N VAL A 247 -10.12 16.87 -9.27
CA VAL A 247 -9.41 17.69 -10.26
C VAL A 247 -10.38 18.58 -11.07
N ARG A 248 -11.56 18.07 -11.41
CA ARG A 248 -12.59 18.90 -12.10
C ARG A 248 -13.09 20.07 -11.26
N ARG A 249 -13.01 19.98 -9.93
CA ARG A 249 -13.39 21.09 -9.03
C ARG A 249 -12.25 22.06 -8.78
N THR A 250 -11.04 21.53 -8.60
CA THR A 250 -9.88 22.34 -8.15
C THR A 250 -9.03 22.88 -9.30
N GLY A 251 -9.09 22.27 -10.49
CA GLY A 251 -8.25 22.62 -11.64
C GLY A 251 -6.76 22.26 -11.50
N ARG A 252 -6.31 21.83 -10.32
CA ARG A 252 -4.88 21.63 -9.98
C ARG A 252 -4.65 20.34 -9.25
N MET A 253 -3.49 19.71 -9.47
CA MET A 253 -3.17 18.46 -8.80
C MET A 253 -1.67 18.33 -8.47
N VAL A 254 -1.40 17.87 -7.25
CA VAL A 254 -0.08 17.40 -6.80
C VAL A 254 -0.21 15.94 -6.36
N TYR A 255 0.65 15.07 -6.89
CA TYR A 255 0.77 13.68 -6.46
C TYR A 255 2.03 13.48 -5.63
N ALA A 256 1.94 12.79 -4.47
CA ALA A 256 3.10 12.51 -3.62
C ALA A 256 3.29 11.03 -3.35
N GLN A 257 4.55 10.56 -3.42
CA GLN A 257 4.99 9.19 -3.16
C GLN A 257 6.40 9.15 -2.59
N GLU A 258 6.73 8.09 -1.82
CA GLU A 258 8.10 7.88 -1.34
C GLU A 258 9.03 7.32 -2.42
N ALA A 259 8.51 6.51 -3.34
CA ALA A 259 9.26 5.96 -4.47
C ALA A 259 9.90 7.05 -5.35
N PRO A 260 10.99 6.74 -6.09
CA PRO A 260 11.54 7.63 -7.11
C PRO A 260 10.51 8.08 -8.14
N GLY A 261 10.74 9.25 -8.75
CA GLY A 261 9.79 9.86 -9.70
C GLY A 261 9.75 9.24 -11.08
N PHE A 262 10.87 8.64 -11.50
CA PHE A 262 10.99 8.06 -12.83
C PHE A 262 10.16 6.77 -12.96
N SER A 263 9.34 6.67 -14.01
CA SER A 263 8.47 5.51 -14.29
C SER A 263 7.61 5.05 -13.11
N SER A 264 7.18 5.98 -12.28
CA SER A 264 6.45 5.71 -11.04
C SER A 264 4.93 5.64 -11.24
N LEU A 265 4.20 5.22 -10.20
CA LEU A 265 2.75 5.28 -10.16
C LEU A 265 2.22 6.72 -10.38
N GLY A 266 2.94 7.72 -9.84
CA GLY A 266 2.60 9.12 -10.06
C GLY A 266 2.69 9.55 -11.53
N SER A 267 3.55 8.93 -12.33
CA SER A 267 3.62 9.16 -13.79
C SER A 267 2.39 8.65 -14.50
N GLU A 268 1.91 7.44 -14.15
CA GLU A 268 0.69 6.84 -14.69
C GLU A 268 -0.56 7.65 -14.30
N ILE A 269 -0.64 8.08 -13.05
CA ILE A 269 -1.77 8.89 -12.57
C ILE A 269 -1.79 10.25 -13.28
N ALA A 270 -0.63 10.91 -13.44
CA ALA A 270 -0.54 12.18 -14.16
C ALA A 270 -0.96 12.04 -15.63
N ALA A 271 -0.53 10.97 -16.32
CA ALA A 271 -0.94 10.66 -17.69
C ALA A 271 -2.45 10.45 -17.80
N THR A 272 -3.02 9.62 -16.92
CA THR A 272 -4.47 9.33 -16.91
C THR A 272 -5.31 10.59 -16.60
N VAL A 273 -4.88 11.43 -15.68
CA VAL A 273 -5.55 12.71 -15.38
C VAL A 273 -5.48 13.63 -16.58
N MET A 274 -4.32 13.71 -17.25
CA MET A 274 -4.16 14.47 -18.49
C MET A 274 -5.12 13.99 -19.59
N GLU A 275 -5.25 12.69 -19.78
CA GLU A 275 -6.16 12.13 -20.80
C GLU A 275 -7.65 12.37 -20.48
N LYS A 276 -8.05 12.26 -19.20
CA LYS A 276 -9.46 12.23 -18.81
C LYS A 276 -10.00 13.54 -18.27
N ALA A 277 -9.14 14.49 -17.89
CA ALA A 277 -9.51 15.75 -17.28
C ALA A 277 -8.75 16.96 -17.87
N PHE A 278 -8.16 16.84 -19.06
CA PHE A 278 -7.33 17.88 -19.68
C PHE A 278 -7.98 19.29 -19.65
N TYR A 279 -9.23 19.39 -20.04
CA TYR A 279 -9.94 20.68 -20.12
C TYR A 279 -10.33 21.25 -18.74
N ALA A 280 -10.17 20.49 -17.67
CA ALA A 280 -10.38 20.97 -16.31
C ALA A 280 -9.07 21.45 -15.64
N LEU A 281 -7.91 21.10 -16.22
CA LEU A 281 -6.63 21.48 -15.67
C LEU A 281 -6.30 22.94 -15.97
N GLU A 282 -5.94 23.68 -14.92
CA GLU A 282 -5.44 25.06 -14.97
C GLU A 282 -3.91 25.11 -14.81
N ALA A 283 -3.29 24.00 -14.41
CA ALA A 283 -1.85 23.87 -14.24
C ALA A 283 -1.40 22.44 -14.61
N PRO A 284 -0.11 22.20 -14.91
CA PRO A 284 0.44 20.85 -15.01
C PRO A 284 0.25 20.04 -13.72
N VAL A 285 0.02 18.73 -13.83
CA VAL A 285 0.07 17.84 -12.68
C VAL A 285 1.51 17.77 -12.16
N LEU A 286 1.74 18.19 -10.93
CA LEU A 286 3.06 18.14 -10.29
C LEU A 286 3.21 16.86 -9.48
N ARG A 287 4.45 16.36 -9.40
CA ARG A 287 4.79 15.16 -8.63
C ARG A 287 5.87 15.49 -7.61
N VAL A 288 5.64 15.09 -6.36
CA VAL A 288 6.60 15.13 -5.26
C VAL A 288 6.98 13.70 -4.92
N SER A 289 8.24 13.35 -5.05
CA SER A 289 8.71 11.95 -4.95
C SER A 289 10.06 11.89 -4.23
N GLY A 290 10.47 10.67 -3.84
CA GLY A 290 11.88 10.41 -3.57
C GLY A 290 12.74 10.78 -4.77
N PHE A 291 14.04 10.92 -4.56
CA PHE A 291 14.98 11.22 -5.64
C PHE A 291 15.26 9.96 -6.48
N ASP A 292 15.63 10.15 -7.75
CA ASP A 292 16.06 9.06 -8.64
C ASP A 292 17.50 8.61 -8.29
N ALA A 293 17.64 8.09 -7.08
CA ALA A 293 18.88 7.62 -6.48
C ALA A 293 18.58 6.45 -5.52
N PRO A 294 19.54 5.55 -5.24
CA PRO A 294 19.38 4.55 -4.19
C PRO A 294 19.00 5.20 -2.86
N PHE A 295 18.18 4.50 -2.06
CA PHE A 295 17.76 5.02 -0.76
C PHE A 295 18.99 5.29 0.12
N PRO A 296 19.12 6.47 0.74
CA PRO A 296 20.34 6.89 1.42
C PRO A 296 20.45 6.27 2.83
N PRO A 297 21.64 6.30 3.44
CA PRO A 297 21.80 5.97 4.86
C PRO A 297 20.91 6.83 5.76
N ALA A 298 20.58 6.30 6.95
CA ALA A 298 19.64 6.89 7.91
C ALA A 298 19.81 8.39 8.19
N LYS A 299 21.03 8.91 8.18
CA LYS A 299 21.31 10.35 8.41
C LYS A 299 20.75 11.28 7.31
N LEU A 300 20.54 10.76 6.12
CA LEU A 300 20.04 11.50 4.95
C LEU A 300 18.58 11.15 4.60
N GLU A 301 17.97 10.22 5.32
CA GLU A 301 16.59 9.78 5.10
C GLU A 301 15.60 10.93 5.05
N GLY A 302 15.68 11.86 6.04
CA GLY A 302 14.78 13.01 6.11
C GLY A 302 14.93 13.99 4.94
N ALA A 303 16.12 14.05 4.30
CA ALA A 303 16.32 14.88 3.12
C ALA A 303 15.86 14.19 1.82
N PHE A 304 15.79 12.85 1.84
CA PHE A 304 15.39 12.04 0.69
C PHE A 304 13.88 11.93 0.54
N LEU A 305 13.20 11.66 1.64
CA LEU A 305 11.75 11.43 1.65
C LEU A 305 10.98 12.74 1.45
N PRO A 306 9.86 12.71 0.71
CA PRO A 306 8.96 13.85 0.63
C PRO A 306 8.41 14.25 2.00
N ASP A 307 8.47 15.51 2.31
CA ASP A 307 7.91 16.13 3.51
C ASP A 307 6.82 17.16 3.17
N ALA A 308 6.26 17.79 4.19
CA ALA A 308 5.21 18.79 4.01
C ALA A 308 5.70 20.03 3.26
N ASP A 309 6.96 20.44 3.47
CA ASP A 309 7.52 21.64 2.84
C ASP A 309 7.68 21.44 1.32
N ARG A 310 8.16 20.28 0.89
CA ARG A 310 8.25 19.91 -0.54
C ARG A 310 6.87 19.84 -1.20
N ILE A 311 5.84 19.41 -0.47
CA ILE A 311 4.46 19.39 -0.97
C ILE A 311 3.92 20.81 -1.07
N LEU A 312 4.16 21.69 -0.07
CA LEU A 312 3.77 23.09 -0.11
C LEU A 312 4.45 23.83 -1.27
N GLU A 313 5.75 23.63 -1.50
CA GLU A 313 6.42 24.20 -2.68
C GLU A 313 5.72 23.78 -3.99
N ALA A 314 5.27 22.52 -4.10
CA ALA A 314 4.52 22.08 -5.28
C ALA A 314 3.12 22.70 -5.34
N VAL A 315 2.45 22.92 -4.20
CA VAL A 315 1.18 23.65 -4.12
C VAL A 315 1.37 25.09 -4.60
N ASP A 316 2.35 25.82 -4.09
CA ASP A 316 2.63 27.20 -4.50
C ASP A 316 2.94 27.29 -5.99
N ARG A 317 3.76 26.37 -6.50
CA ARG A 317 4.09 26.32 -7.93
C ARG A 317 2.86 26.07 -8.80
N THR A 318 1.94 25.18 -8.38
CA THR A 318 0.72 24.94 -9.17
C THR A 318 -0.29 26.08 -9.08
N MET A 319 -0.27 26.87 -7.99
CA MET A 319 -1.09 28.06 -7.83
C MET A 319 -0.57 29.27 -8.63
N ALA A 320 0.70 29.26 -9.01
CA ALA A 320 1.33 30.34 -9.78
C ALA A 320 1.04 30.29 -11.30
N TYR A 321 0.40 29.22 -11.80
CA TYR A 321 -0.06 29.11 -13.18
C TYR A 321 -1.38 29.83 -13.38
#